data_f2dd2fba2df223531f3ce01255abc5fb
#
_entry.id   f2dd2fba2df223531f3ce01255abc5fb
#
_cell.length_a   1.000
_cell.length_b   1.000
_cell.length_c   1.000
_cell.angle_alpha   90.00
_cell.angle_beta   90.00
_cell.angle_gamma   90.00
#
_symmetry.space_group_name_H-M   'P 1'
#
loop_
_entity.id
_entity.type
_entity.pdbx_description
1 polymer ?
#
loop_
_entity_poly.entity_id
_entity_poly.type
_entity_poly.pdbx_seq_one_letter_code
_entity_poly.pdbx_strand_id
1 'polypeptide(L)'
;MAWLDPIELLTSNTMPSSGKVCGKWYDLRSGSTSWLEIFAVVATGLFYYVFRYVEARSVFVIAAVCFWIVFIYRRASNDLTVMDKWGFRCKNLSRCFLVTTLLAVPILLAVAGFAANHGKLAVPAHAWILLAIYPIWGIIQQFLIQALVVRNLARSGLALSPAAIVLIGATLFAMAHLNNPRLLVATFGLGLIFVPLYLRYRNLWPLGLYHGWLGTLFYFWVLGHDPWSKLLAGIHFL
;
A
#
# COMPACT_ATOMS: atom_id res chain seq x y z
N MET A 1 -14.93 -25.75 10.15
CA MET A 1 -14.09 -24.57 9.84
C MET A 1 -15.02 -23.49 9.31
N ALA A 2 -15.54 -22.64 10.18
CA ALA A 2 -16.52 -21.61 9.79
C ALA A 2 -15.76 -20.44 9.13
N TRP A 3 -16.08 -20.16 7.90
CA TRP A 3 -15.67 -18.96 7.17
C TRP A 3 -16.53 -17.81 7.70
N LEU A 4 -15.94 -16.91 8.48
CA LEU A 4 -16.63 -15.67 8.84
C LEU A 4 -16.66 -14.77 7.60
N ASP A 5 -17.88 -14.34 7.24
CA ASP A 5 -18.15 -13.45 6.14
C ASP A 5 -17.34 -12.15 6.30
N PRO A 6 -16.62 -11.67 5.28
CA PRO A 6 -15.92 -10.40 5.32
C PRO A 6 -16.81 -9.21 5.68
N ILE A 7 -18.11 -9.29 5.39
CA ILE A 7 -19.11 -8.25 5.67
C ILE A 7 -19.51 -8.24 7.15
N GLU A 8 -19.56 -9.38 7.84
CA GLU A 8 -19.84 -9.45 9.28
C GLU A 8 -18.75 -8.75 10.12
N LEU A 9 -17.51 -8.70 9.63
CA LEU A 9 -16.40 -7.99 10.29
C LEU A 9 -16.55 -6.47 10.25
N LEU A 10 -17.35 -5.95 9.35
CA LEU A 10 -17.59 -4.50 9.19
C LEU A 10 -18.84 -4.02 9.95
N THR A 11 -19.78 -4.92 10.27
CA THR A 11 -21.09 -4.53 10.80
C THR A 11 -21.33 -4.87 12.28
N SER A 12 -20.50 -5.71 12.92
CA SER A 12 -20.69 -6.05 14.33
C SER A 12 -20.19 -4.94 15.26
N ASN A 13 -21.11 -4.09 15.68
CA ASN A 13 -20.91 -3.07 16.74
C ASN A 13 -20.87 -3.67 18.16
N THR A 14 -20.95 -4.98 18.32
CA THR A 14 -20.90 -5.65 19.62
C THR A 14 -19.49 -6.14 19.90
N MET A 15 -18.81 -5.51 20.87
CA MET A 15 -17.63 -6.09 21.49
C MET A 15 -18.01 -7.47 22.07
N PRO A 16 -17.45 -8.58 21.59
CA PRO A 16 -17.68 -9.85 22.23
C PRO A 16 -16.99 -9.84 23.58
N SER A 17 -17.74 -10.09 24.63
CA SER A 17 -17.24 -10.40 25.97
C SER A 17 -16.37 -11.65 25.90
N SER A 18 -15.13 -11.52 26.34
CA SER A 18 -14.16 -12.55 26.72
C SER A 18 -14.10 -13.84 25.92
N GLY A 19 -13.02 -14.04 25.20
CA GLY A 19 -12.52 -15.39 24.90
C GLY A 19 -12.43 -15.78 23.42
N LYS A 20 -11.25 -15.68 22.88
CA LYS A 20 -10.68 -16.48 21.78
C LYS A 20 -10.78 -16.05 20.31
N VAL A 21 -11.62 -15.10 19.88
CA VAL A 21 -11.64 -14.61 18.49
C VAL A 21 -11.01 -13.20 18.36
N CYS A 22 -10.95 -12.47 19.44
CA CYS A 22 -10.51 -11.07 19.49
C CYS A 22 -8.99 -10.84 19.53
N GLY A 23 -8.16 -11.90 19.54
CA GLY A 23 -6.71 -11.78 19.80
C GLY A 23 -5.90 -10.98 18.77
N LYS A 24 -6.39 -10.79 17.55
CA LYS A 24 -5.58 -10.16 16.47
C LYS A 24 -5.69 -8.64 16.40
N TRP A 25 -6.87 -8.08 16.71
CA TRP A 25 -7.05 -6.62 16.76
C TRP A 25 -6.49 -6.02 18.06
N TYR A 26 -6.51 -6.78 19.15
CA TYR A 26 -6.00 -6.34 20.44
C TYR A 26 -4.47 -6.16 20.42
N ASP A 27 -3.75 -7.03 19.69
CA ASP A 27 -2.30 -6.96 19.54
C ASP A 27 -1.83 -5.71 18.74
N LEU A 28 -2.70 -5.15 17.89
CA LEU A 28 -2.43 -3.89 17.19
C LEU A 28 -2.49 -2.68 18.12
N ARG A 29 -3.35 -2.68 19.13
CA ARG A 29 -3.52 -1.57 20.06
C ARG A 29 -2.45 -1.55 21.18
N SER A 30 -1.71 -2.63 21.34
CA SER A 30 -0.59 -2.69 22.29
C SER A 30 0.65 -1.98 21.73
N GLY A 31 1.14 -0.97 22.41
CA GLY A 31 2.35 -0.21 22.08
C GLY A 31 2.08 1.27 21.76
N SER A 32 3.14 2.08 21.84
CA SER A 32 3.08 3.51 21.59
C SER A 32 2.80 3.84 20.13
N THR A 33 1.95 4.83 19.89
CA THR A 33 1.72 5.41 18.56
C THR A 33 2.84 6.37 18.22
N SER A 34 3.31 6.33 17.01
CA SER A 34 4.23 7.33 16.48
C SER A 34 3.48 8.30 15.57
N TRP A 35 2.97 9.38 16.11
CA TRP A 35 2.40 10.49 15.35
C TRP A 35 3.42 11.08 14.39
N LEU A 36 4.69 11.10 14.76
CA LEU A 36 5.78 11.59 13.92
C LEU A 36 5.88 10.78 12.61
N GLU A 37 5.69 9.46 12.66
CA GLU A 37 5.68 8.62 11.46
C GLU A 37 4.52 8.99 10.53
N ILE A 38 3.32 9.20 11.07
CA ILE A 38 2.16 9.63 10.29
C ILE A 38 2.42 10.99 9.64
N PHE A 39 2.87 11.98 10.43
CA PHE A 39 3.17 13.32 9.92
C PHE A 39 4.26 13.30 8.87
N ALA A 40 5.32 12.52 9.05
CA ALA A 40 6.41 12.41 8.08
C ALA A 40 5.92 11.85 6.73
N VAL A 41 5.06 10.82 6.74
CA VAL A 41 4.46 10.28 5.51
C VAL A 41 3.58 11.30 4.82
N VAL A 42 2.67 11.94 5.56
CA VAL A 42 1.77 12.97 5.01
C VAL A 42 2.56 14.15 4.47
N ALA A 43 3.56 14.63 5.21
CA ALA A 43 4.44 15.72 4.77
C ALA A 43 5.21 15.33 3.49
N THR A 44 5.75 14.10 3.41
CA THR A 44 6.41 13.61 2.19
C THR A 44 5.47 13.69 0.97
N GLY A 45 4.22 13.28 1.14
CA GLY A 45 3.22 13.37 0.07
C GLY A 45 2.90 14.81 -0.31
N LEU A 46 2.68 15.70 0.66
CA LEU A 46 2.37 17.11 0.41
C LEU A 46 3.55 17.83 -0.27
N PHE A 47 4.76 17.66 0.26
CA PHE A 47 5.95 18.28 -0.33
C PHE A 47 6.24 17.77 -1.74
N TYR A 48 5.96 16.50 -2.04
CA TYR A 48 6.06 16.00 -3.41
C TYR A 48 5.24 16.84 -4.40
N TYR A 49 4.02 17.22 -4.02
CA TYR A 49 3.19 18.08 -4.88
C TYR A 49 3.74 19.49 -4.98
N VAL A 50 4.22 20.09 -3.87
CA VAL A 50 4.83 21.43 -3.88
C VAL A 50 6.06 21.46 -4.79
N PHE A 51 7.01 20.53 -4.58
CA PHE A 51 8.26 20.49 -5.36
C PHE A 51 8.07 20.14 -6.83
N ARG A 52 6.95 19.52 -7.18
CA ARG A 52 6.56 19.33 -8.57
C ARG A 52 6.26 20.64 -9.29
N TYR A 53 5.63 21.61 -8.62
CA TYR A 53 5.31 22.91 -9.20
C TYR A 53 6.53 23.84 -9.35
N VAL A 54 7.55 23.63 -8.54
CA VAL A 54 8.79 24.43 -8.60
C VAL A 54 9.93 23.73 -9.37
N GLU A 55 9.58 22.73 -10.19
CA GLU A 55 10.51 21.96 -11.06
C GLU A 55 11.68 21.29 -10.31
N ALA A 56 11.63 21.26 -8.98
CA ALA A 56 12.65 20.64 -8.12
C ALA A 56 12.26 19.22 -7.67
N ARG A 57 11.37 18.54 -8.42
CA ARG A 57 10.85 17.22 -8.07
C ARG A 57 11.91 16.16 -7.86
N SER A 58 12.92 16.12 -8.74
CA SER A 58 13.98 15.10 -8.67
C SER A 58 14.81 15.26 -7.41
N VAL A 59 15.21 16.49 -7.07
CA VAL A 59 15.93 16.81 -5.83
C VAL A 59 15.14 16.38 -4.60
N PHE A 60 13.83 16.70 -4.58
CA PHE A 60 12.97 16.29 -3.48
C PHE A 60 12.87 14.76 -3.37
N VAL A 61 12.68 14.05 -4.48
CA VAL A 61 12.57 12.56 -4.46
C VAL A 61 13.85 11.94 -3.91
N ILE A 62 15.02 12.41 -4.33
CA ILE A 62 16.32 11.93 -3.80
C ILE A 62 16.41 12.20 -2.30
N ALA A 63 16.12 13.43 -1.87
CA ALA A 63 16.14 13.78 -0.45
C ALA A 63 15.16 12.94 0.38
N ALA A 64 13.94 12.71 -0.12
CA ALA A 64 12.95 11.87 0.53
C ALA A 64 13.40 10.40 0.62
N VAL A 65 13.99 9.84 -0.43
CA VAL A 65 14.55 8.49 -0.43
C VAL A 65 15.66 8.38 0.61
N CYS A 66 16.62 9.31 0.62
CA CYS A 66 17.70 9.35 1.61
C CYS A 66 17.15 9.46 3.04
N PHE A 67 16.18 10.33 3.27
CA PHE A 67 15.51 10.47 4.56
C PHE A 67 14.89 9.14 5.03
N TRP A 68 14.13 8.47 4.16
CA TRP A 68 13.48 7.21 4.52
C TRP A 68 14.47 6.06 4.72
N ILE A 69 15.57 6.01 3.96
CA ILE A 69 16.66 5.04 4.17
C ILE A 69 17.26 5.23 5.57
N VAL A 70 17.64 6.48 5.91
CA VAL A 70 18.21 6.81 7.22
C VAL A 70 17.22 6.50 8.35
N PHE A 71 15.94 6.84 8.17
CA PHE A 71 14.88 6.54 9.12
C PHE A 71 14.77 5.03 9.37
N ILE A 72 14.65 4.23 8.31
CA ILE A 72 14.55 2.77 8.39
C ILE A 72 15.79 2.18 9.07
N TYR A 73 16.97 2.61 8.66
CA TYR A 73 18.24 2.15 9.23
C TYR A 73 18.30 2.42 10.74
N ARG A 74 18.04 3.67 11.17
CA ARG A 74 18.06 4.03 12.59
C ARG A 74 17.04 3.25 13.40
N ARG A 75 15.84 3.04 12.86
CA ARG A 75 14.80 2.27 13.56
C ARG A 75 15.16 0.79 13.66
N ALA A 76 15.71 0.21 12.59
CA ALA A 76 16.16 -1.18 12.58
C ALA A 76 17.38 -1.42 13.48
N SER A 77 18.32 -0.47 13.57
CA SER A 77 19.48 -0.55 14.46
C SER A 77 19.08 -0.48 15.95
N ASN A 78 18.03 0.27 16.27
CA ASN A 78 17.56 0.41 17.65
C ASN A 78 16.59 -0.69 18.09
N ASP A 79 15.93 -1.34 17.16
CA ASP A 79 14.97 -2.43 17.43
C ASP A 79 15.01 -3.45 16.29
N LEU A 80 15.73 -4.54 16.50
CA LEU A 80 15.88 -5.62 15.52
C LEU A 80 14.54 -6.29 15.15
N THR A 81 13.50 -6.11 15.96
CA THR A 81 12.17 -6.67 15.71
C THR A 81 11.26 -5.71 14.92
N VAL A 82 11.73 -4.50 14.60
CA VAL A 82 10.92 -3.47 13.97
C VAL A 82 10.43 -3.89 12.58
N MET A 83 11.27 -4.56 11.81
CA MET A 83 10.89 -5.06 10.47
C MET A 83 9.71 -6.03 10.55
N ASP A 84 9.74 -6.96 11.50
CA ASP A 84 8.60 -7.86 11.77
C ASP A 84 7.35 -7.09 12.23
N LYS A 85 7.54 -6.08 13.10
CA LYS A 85 6.45 -5.21 13.56
C LYS A 85 5.82 -4.41 12.44
N TRP A 86 6.58 -4.01 11.43
CA TRP A 86 6.08 -3.33 10.23
C TRP A 86 5.40 -4.26 9.24
N GLY A 87 5.68 -5.55 9.31
CA GLY A 87 5.07 -6.55 8.45
C GLY A 87 6.01 -7.17 7.41
N PHE A 88 7.32 -6.93 7.51
CA PHE A 88 8.33 -7.65 6.74
C PHE A 88 8.66 -8.98 7.44
N ARG A 89 7.77 -9.95 7.31
CA ARG A 89 7.85 -11.20 8.06
C ARG A 89 7.35 -12.40 7.27
N CYS A 90 7.88 -13.59 7.62
CA CYS A 90 7.45 -14.86 7.02
C CYS A 90 6.16 -15.41 7.66
N LYS A 91 5.83 -14.98 8.88
CA LYS A 91 4.61 -15.42 9.58
C LYS A 91 3.37 -15.04 8.77
N ASN A 92 2.48 -16.01 8.54
CA ASN A 92 1.26 -15.85 7.75
C ASN A 92 1.49 -15.48 6.26
N LEU A 93 2.72 -15.56 5.75
CA LEU A 93 3.05 -15.16 4.37
C LEU A 93 2.19 -15.92 3.35
N SER A 94 2.21 -17.25 3.39
CA SER A 94 1.47 -18.09 2.44
C SER A 94 -0.04 -17.80 2.46
N ARG A 95 -0.61 -17.62 3.68
CA ARG A 95 -2.03 -17.32 3.83
C ARG A 95 -2.38 -15.93 3.31
N CYS A 96 -1.54 -14.94 3.61
CA CYS A 96 -1.71 -13.59 3.08
C CYS A 96 -1.57 -13.58 1.56
N PHE A 97 -0.58 -14.30 1.02
CA PHE A 97 -0.42 -14.48 -0.42
C PHE A 97 -1.66 -15.07 -1.07
N LEU A 98 -2.16 -16.20 -0.55
CA LEU A 98 -3.35 -16.87 -1.08
C LEU A 98 -4.56 -15.92 -1.14
N VAL A 99 -4.85 -15.24 -0.01
CA VAL A 99 -6.03 -14.34 0.03
C VAL A 99 -5.83 -13.11 -0.86
N THR A 100 -4.61 -12.55 -0.90
CA THR A 100 -4.31 -11.43 -1.81
C THR A 100 -4.44 -11.86 -3.27
N THR A 101 -3.98 -13.07 -3.64
CA THR A 101 -4.15 -13.64 -4.99
C THR A 101 -5.63 -13.78 -5.35
N LEU A 102 -6.43 -14.37 -4.46
CA LEU A 102 -7.86 -14.57 -4.69
C LEU A 102 -8.62 -13.26 -4.92
N LEU A 103 -8.16 -12.16 -4.33
CA LEU A 103 -8.73 -10.83 -4.54
C LEU A 103 -8.12 -10.10 -5.74
N ALA A 104 -6.84 -10.28 -6.00
CA ALA A 104 -6.14 -9.59 -7.09
C ALA A 104 -6.44 -10.20 -8.47
N VAL A 105 -6.63 -11.53 -8.56
CA VAL A 105 -6.91 -12.20 -9.84
C VAL A 105 -8.20 -11.71 -10.49
N PRO A 106 -9.35 -11.59 -9.81
CA PRO A 106 -10.55 -11.01 -10.39
C PRO A 106 -10.34 -9.57 -10.89
N ILE A 107 -9.59 -8.75 -10.14
CA ILE A 107 -9.24 -7.37 -10.56
C ILE A 107 -8.40 -7.42 -11.83
N LEU A 108 -7.39 -8.29 -11.87
CA LEU A 108 -6.53 -8.46 -13.03
C LEU A 108 -7.33 -8.91 -14.26
N LEU A 109 -8.23 -9.87 -14.10
CA LEU A 109 -9.10 -10.35 -15.19
C LEU A 109 -10.04 -9.25 -15.68
N ALA A 110 -10.60 -8.43 -14.79
CA ALA A 110 -11.44 -7.30 -15.16
C ALA A 110 -10.64 -6.24 -15.96
N VAL A 111 -9.42 -5.92 -15.51
CA VAL A 111 -8.52 -4.99 -16.20
C VAL A 111 -8.06 -5.55 -17.55
N ALA A 112 -7.75 -6.85 -17.64
CA ALA A 112 -7.40 -7.51 -18.88
C ALA A 112 -8.57 -7.56 -19.88
N GLY A 113 -9.78 -7.85 -19.40
CA GLY A 113 -11.00 -7.81 -20.21
C GLY A 113 -11.28 -6.41 -20.76
N PHE A 114 -11.11 -5.37 -19.92
CA PHE A 114 -11.17 -3.98 -20.39
C PHE A 114 -10.14 -3.72 -21.50
N ALA A 115 -8.89 -4.14 -21.30
CA ALA A 115 -7.82 -3.97 -22.28
C ALA A 115 -8.11 -4.70 -23.59
N ALA A 116 -8.61 -5.94 -23.53
CA ALA A 116 -8.99 -6.72 -24.71
C ALA A 116 -10.07 -6.01 -25.54
N ASN A 117 -11.11 -5.51 -24.89
CA ASN A 117 -12.20 -4.78 -25.55
C ASN A 117 -11.74 -3.44 -26.19
N HIS A 118 -10.59 -2.91 -25.78
CA HIS A 118 -10.03 -1.67 -26.32
C HIS A 118 -8.78 -1.87 -27.18
N GLY A 119 -8.44 -3.12 -27.54
CA GLY A 119 -7.26 -3.44 -28.35
C GLY A 119 -5.92 -3.14 -27.67
N LYS A 120 -5.87 -3.10 -26.32
CA LYS A 120 -4.70 -2.69 -25.52
C LYS A 120 -4.06 -3.84 -24.75
N LEU A 121 -4.43 -5.09 -25.03
CA LEU A 121 -3.94 -6.24 -24.26
C LEU A 121 -2.44 -6.51 -24.48
N ALA A 122 -1.93 -6.19 -25.67
CA ALA A 122 -0.51 -6.34 -25.96
C ALA A 122 0.32 -5.35 -25.14
N VAL A 123 1.41 -5.85 -24.57
CA VAL A 123 2.40 -5.04 -23.84
C VAL A 123 3.77 -5.16 -24.52
N PRO A 124 4.60 -4.12 -24.49
CA PRO A 124 5.95 -4.17 -25.06
C PRO A 124 6.84 -5.14 -24.29
N ALA A 125 7.91 -5.65 -24.94
CA ALA A 125 8.81 -6.63 -24.32
C ALA A 125 9.44 -6.15 -23.01
N HIS A 126 9.75 -4.85 -22.89
CA HIS A 126 10.31 -4.28 -21.66
C HIS A 126 9.32 -4.24 -20.47
N ALA A 127 8.03 -4.50 -20.70
CA ALA A 127 7.05 -4.62 -19.61
C ALA A 127 7.43 -5.70 -18.59
N TRP A 128 8.13 -6.76 -19.02
CA TRP A 128 8.63 -7.79 -18.10
C TRP A 128 9.65 -7.26 -17.11
N ILE A 129 10.49 -6.31 -17.54
CA ILE A 129 11.44 -5.63 -16.65
C ILE A 129 10.68 -4.79 -15.62
N LEU A 130 9.64 -4.08 -16.04
CA LEU A 130 8.79 -3.31 -15.13
C LEU A 130 8.06 -4.20 -14.14
N LEU A 131 7.51 -5.33 -14.58
CA LEU A 131 6.87 -6.31 -13.70
C LEU A 131 7.84 -6.91 -12.66
N ALA A 132 9.15 -6.94 -12.94
CA ALA A 132 10.16 -7.35 -11.99
C ALA A 132 10.55 -6.23 -10.99
N ILE A 133 10.60 -4.97 -11.45
CA ILE A 133 11.11 -3.84 -10.65
C ILE A 133 9.99 -3.12 -9.88
N TYR A 134 8.81 -2.91 -10.46
CA TYR A 134 7.71 -2.17 -9.84
C TYR A 134 7.20 -2.76 -8.52
N PRO A 135 7.28 -4.07 -8.26
CA PRO A 135 7.02 -4.60 -6.93
C PRO A 135 7.84 -3.96 -5.81
N ILE A 136 9.09 -3.56 -6.08
CA ILE A 136 9.94 -2.84 -5.11
C ILE A 136 9.29 -1.51 -4.75
N TRP A 137 8.86 -0.76 -5.77
CA TRP A 137 8.13 0.50 -5.59
C TRP A 137 6.79 0.29 -4.87
N GLY A 138 6.07 -0.78 -5.23
CA GLY A 138 4.83 -1.17 -4.55
C GLY A 138 5.05 -1.48 -3.06
N ILE A 139 6.13 -2.18 -2.71
CA ILE A 139 6.51 -2.45 -1.31
C ILE A 139 6.79 -1.15 -0.56
N ILE A 140 7.53 -0.20 -1.16
CA ILE A 140 7.82 1.10 -0.54
C ILE A 140 6.52 1.86 -0.25
N GLN A 141 5.62 1.95 -1.22
CA GLN A 141 4.34 2.64 -1.04
C GLN A 141 3.46 1.97 0.02
N GLN A 142 3.36 0.65 -0.01
CA GLN A 142 2.60 -0.10 1.01
C GLN A 142 3.25 0.01 2.39
N PHE A 143 4.57 0.07 2.49
CA PHE A 143 5.27 0.32 3.75
C PHE A 143 4.88 1.69 4.33
N LEU A 144 4.94 2.75 3.56
CA LEU A 144 4.59 4.09 4.02
C LEU A 144 3.14 4.16 4.52
N ILE A 145 2.21 3.63 3.75
CA ILE A 145 0.77 3.70 4.10
C ILE A 145 0.41 2.68 5.18
N GLN A 146 0.78 1.42 5.02
CA GLN A 146 0.29 0.36 5.92
C GLN A 146 1.07 0.35 7.26
N ALA A 147 2.41 0.36 7.18
CA ALA A 147 3.22 0.23 8.38
C ALA A 147 3.34 1.52 9.18
N LEU A 148 3.46 2.68 8.50
CA LEU A 148 3.70 3.95 9.18
C LEU A 148 2.41 4.75 9.43
N VAL A 149 1.38 4.61 8.60
CA VAL A 149 0.11 5.32 8.83
C VAL A 149 -0.93 4.39 9.45
N VAL A 150 -1.40 3.37 8.73
CA VAL A 150 -2.52 2.51 9.16
C VAL A 150 -2.24 1.84 10.51
N ARG A 151 -1.04 1.27 10.67
CA ARG A 151 -0.64 0.64 11.95
C ARG A 151 -0.63 1.64 13.10
N ASN A 152 -0.12 2.85 12.90
CA ASN A 152 -0.11 3.88 13.94
C ASN A 152 -1.52 4.42 14.24
N LEU A 153 -2.39 4.60 13.25
CA LEU A 153 -3.80 4.94 13.47
C LEU A 153 -4.52 3.87 14.29
N ALA A 154 -4.29 2.58 13.98
CA ALA A 154 -4.88 1.48 14.75
C ALA A 154 -4.42 1.44 16.22
N ARG A 155 -3.29 2.08 16.55
CA ARG A 155 -2.68 2.15 17.89
C ARG A 155 -2.87 3.50 18.59
N SER A 156 -3.46 4.46 17.90
CA SER A 156 -3.45 5.87 18.32
C SER A 156 -4.20 6.18 19.63
N GLY A 157 -4.89 5.20 20.21
CA GLY A 157 -5.78 5.46 21.36
C GLY A 157 -7.02 6.28 21.01
N LEU A 158 -7.10 6.82 19.79
CA LEU A 158 -8.32 7.42 19.27
C LEU A 158 -9.37 6.31 19.13
N ALA A 159 -10.61 6.60 19.50
CA ALA A 159 -11.73 5.66 19.37
C ALA A 159 -12.17 5.49 17.89
N LEU A 160 -11.19 5.26 16.99
CA LEU A 160 -11.48 5.05 15.59
C LEU A 160 -12.05 3.65 15.38
N SER A 161 -13.15 3.58 14.63
CA SER A 161 -13.67 2.29 14.17
C SER A 161 -12.72 1.68 13.13
N PRO A 162 -12.72 0.35 12.96
CA PRO A 162 -11.95 -0.30 11.90
C PRO A 162 -12.28 0.27 10.51
N ALA A 163 -13.56 0.56 10.25
CA ALA A 163 -14.00 1.17 9.00
C ALA A 163 -13.39 2.57 8.79
N ALA A 164 -13.31 3.39 9.84
CA ALA A 164 -12.67 4.71 9.76
C ALA A 164 -11.18 4.60 9.42
N ILE A 165 -10.46 3.65 10.02
CA ILE A 165 -9.04 3.40 9.72
C ILE A 165 -8.87 2.96 8.27
N VAL A 166 -9.75 2.09 7.77
CA VAL A 166 -9.75 1.63 6.37
C VAL A 166 -9.97 2.82 5.43
N LEU A 167 -10.99 3.63 5.68
CA LEU A 167 -11.29 4.80 4.86
C LEU A 167 -10.14 5.82 4.85
N ILE A 168 -9.59 6.15 6.02
CA ILE A 168 -8.45 7.08 6.11
C ILE A 168 -7.24 6.51 5.34
N GLY A 169 -6.89 5.24 5.56
CA GLY A 169 -5.76 4.60 4.88
C GLY A 169 -5.96 4.55 3.36
N ALA A 170 -7.16 4.17 2.88
CA ALA A 170 -7.48 4.12 1.46
C ALA A 170 -7.47 5.52 0.82
N THR A 171 -7.99 6.54 1.51
CA THR A 171 -7.98 7.93 1.05
C THR A 171 -6.55 8.45 0.93
N LEU A 172 -5.72 8.29 1.94
CA LEU A 172 -4.32 8.74 1.89
C LEU A 172 -3.53 8.02 0.79
N PHE A 173 -3.81 6.73 0.58
CA PHE A 173 -3.21 5.98 -0.52
C PHE A 173 -3.65 6.50 -1.90
N ALA A 174 -4.92 6.82 -2.06
CA ALA A 174 -5.45 7.41 -3.28
C ALA A 174 -4.88 8.82 -3.54
N MET A 175 -4.74 9.63 -2.51
CA MET A 175 -4.20 11.00 -2.62
C MET A 175 -2.79 11.05 -3.21
N ALA A 176 -1.99 9.99 -3.07
CA ALA A 176 -0.71 9.88 -3.77
C ALA A 176 -0.85 9.92 -5.32
N HIS A 177 -2.07 9.77 -5.85
CA HIS A 177 -2.39 9.69 -7.28
C HIS A 177 -3.35 10.79 -7.76
N LEU A 178 -3.47 11.91 -7.04
CA LEU A 178 -4.38 13.03 -7.33
C LEU A 178 -4.32 13.55 -8.78
N ASN A 179 -3.15 13.44 -9.42
CA ASN A 179 -2.96 13.94 -10.78
C ASN A 179 -3.61 13.08 -11.88
N ASN A 180 -4.14 11.91 -11.53
CA ASN A 180 -4.80 11.03 -12.48
C ASN A 180 -6.07 10.45 -11.83
N PRO A 181 -7.27 10.94 -12.22
CA PRO A 181 -8.53 10.50 -11.63
C PRO A 181 -8.76 8.98 -11.71
N ARG A 182 -8.33 8.33 -12.80
CA ARG A 182 -8.46 6.87 -12.96
C ARG A 182 -7.60 6.12 -11.96
N LEU A 183 -6.34 6.57 -11.76
CA LEU A 183 -5.46 6.01 -10.73
C LEU A 183 -5.99 6.28 -9.33
N LEU A 184 -6.49 7.49 -9.07
CA LEU A 184 -7.05 7.86 -7.78
C LEU A 184 -8.20 6.91 -7.39
N VAL A 185 -9.14 6.68 -8.29
CA VAL A 185 -10.26 5.75 -8.03
C VAL A 185 -9.77 4.32 -7.87
N ALA A 186 -8.87 3.86 -8.75
CA ALA A 186 -8.33 2.51 -8.69
C ALA A 186 -7.54 2.26 -7.40
N THR A 187 -6.70 3.22 -6.98
CA THR A 187 -5.91 3.10 -5.75
C THR A 187 -6.75 3.25 -4.50
N PHE A 188 -7.83 4.05 -4.53
CA PHE A 188 -8.81 4.07 -3.45
C PHE A 188 -9.45 2.70 -3.27
N GLY A 189 -9.98 2.11 -4.36
CA GLY A 189 -10.56 0.76 -4.34
C GLY A 189 -9.55 -0.30 -3.86
N LEU A 190 -8.30 -0.23 -4.33
CA LEU A 190 -7.24 -1.12 -3.87
C LEU A 190 -6.93 -0.92 -2.38
N GLY A 191 -6.97 0.32 -1.89
CA GLY A 191 -6.80 0.67 -0.48
C GLY A 191 -7.89 0.05 0.40
N LEU A 192 -9.14 0.05 -0.05
CA LEU A 192 -10.26 -0.60 0.66
C LEU A 192 -10.05 -2.12 0.83
N ILE A 193 -9.28 -2.75 -0.05
CA ILE A 193 -8.92 -4.17 0.03
C ILE A 193 -7.64 -4.38 0.85
N PHE A 194 -6.60 -3.60 0.59
CA PHE A 194 -5.27 -3.84 1.15
C PHE A 194 -5.16 -3.42 2.62
N VAL A 195 -5.87 -2.37 3.05
CA VAL A 195 -5.85 -1.95 4.45
C VAL A 195 -6.41 -3.04 5.37
N PRO A 196 -7.60 -3.63 5.12
CA PRO A 196 -8.09 -4.76 5.91
C PRO A 196 -7.15 -5.97 5.89
N LEU A 197 -6.58 -6.29 4.74
CA LEU A 197 -5.61 -7.39 4.62
C LEU A 197 -4.37 -7.14 5.49
N TYR A 198 -3.84 -5.94 5.46
CA TYR A 198 -2.72 -5.57 6.33
C TYR A 198 -3.08 -5.66 7.81
N LEU A 199 -4.20 -5.10 8.21
CA LEU A 199 -4.66 -5.15 9.60
C LEU A 199 -4.85 -6.59 10.09
N ARG A 200 -5.27 -7.50 9.21
CA ARG A 200 -5.49 -8.91 9.55
C ARG A 200 -4.22 -9.75 9.55
N TYR A 201 -3.37 -9.60 8.52
CA TYR A 201 -2.22 -10.48 8.31
C TYR A 201 -0.90 -9.84 8.72
N ARG A 202 -0.82 -8.51 8.75
CA ARG A 202 0.38 -7.73 9.06
C ARG A 202 1.57 -8.20 8.23
N ASN A 203 1.36 -8.36 6.93
CA ASN A 203 2.37 -8.80 5.99
C ASN A 203 2.36 -7.90 4.76
N LEU A 204 3.50 -7.25 4.52
CA LEU A 204 3.66 -6.27 3.43
C LEU A 204 4.05 -6.93 2.11
N TRP A 205 4.69 -8.10 2.15
CA TRP A 205 5.22 -8.73 0.94
C TRP A 205 4.17 -8.94 -0.16
N PRO A 206 3.04 -9.64 0.12
CA PRO A 206 2.02 -9.82 -0.91
C PRO A 206 1.40 -8.51 -1.36
N LEU A 207 1.14 -7.58 -0.43
CA LEU A 207 0.49 -6.31 -0.75
C LEU A 207 1.36 -5.45 -1.67
N GLY A 208 2.66 -5.37 -1.39
CA GLY A 208 3.60 -4.62 -2.22
C GLY A 208 3.79 -5.24 -3.60
N LEU A 209 3.93 -6.58 -3.67
CA LEU A 209 4.06 -7.30 -4.93
C LEU A 209 2.84 -7.08 -5.84
N TYR A 210 1.64 -7.35 -5.33
CA TYR A 210 0.41 -7.17 -6.11
C TYR A 210 0.14 -5.70 -6.44
N HIS A 211 0.49 -4.77 -5.56
CA HIS A 211 0.42 -3.34 -5.90
C HIS A 211 1.29 -3.01 -7.11
N GLY A 212 2.54 -3.47 -7.13
CA GLY A 212 3.45 -3.24 -8.25
C GLY A 212 2.95 -3.86 -9.56
N TRP A 213 2.51 -5.12 -9.53
CA TRP A 213 2.01 -5.80 -10.72
C TRP A 213 0.71 -5.19 -11.25
N LEU A 214 -0.29 -5.01 -10.39
CA LEU A 214 -1.56 -4.38 -10.77
C LEU A 214 -1.34 -2.96 -11.28
N GLY A 215 -0.47 -2.19 -10.63
CA GLY A 215 -0.11 -0.84 -11.06
C GLY A 215 0.52 -0.82 -12.44
N THR A 216 1.53 -1.68 -12.70
CA THR A 216 2.18 -1.77 -14.01
C THR A 216 1.18 -2.10 -15.12
N LEU A 217 0.35 -3.13 -14.91
CA LEU A 217 -0.64 -3.55 -15.90
C LEU A 217 -1.74 -2.52 -16.09
N PHE A 218 -2.14 -1.83 -15.02
CA PHE A 218 -3.10 -0.72 -15.11
C PHE A 218 -2.57 0.43 -15.98
N TYR A 219 -1.28 0.76 -15.87
CA TYR A 219 -0.66 1.78 -16.73
C TYR A 219 -0.74 1.40 -18.20
N PHE A 220 -0.39 0.17 -18.58
CA PHE A 220 -0.45 -0.28 -19.96
C PHE A 220 -1.89 -0.45 -20.45
N TRP A 221 -2.71 -1.16 -19.69
CA TRP A 221 -4.00 -1.65 -20.16
C TRP A 221 -5.14 -0.64 -20.02
N VAL A 222 -5.14 0.18 -18.96
CA VAL A 222 -6.21 1.14 -18.73
C VAL A 222 -5.83 2.54 -19.16
N LEU A 223 -4.62 2.99 -18.76
CA LEU A 223 -4.19 4.34 -19.07
C LEU A 223 -3.62 4.46 -20.50
N GLY A 224 -3.14 3.37 -21.10
CA GLY A 224 -2.45 3.39 -22.39
C GLY A 224 -1.13 4.16 -22.32
N HIS A 225 -0.48 4.15 -21.16
CA HIS A 225 0.80 4.83 -20.91
C HIS A 225 1.89 3.81 -20.60
N ASP A 226 3.08 4.05 -21.15
CA ASP A 226 4.26 3.27 -20.84
C ASP A 226 5.03 3.90 -19.67
N PRO A 227 5.09 3.23 -18.50
CA PRO A 227 5.85 3.73 -17.36
C PRO A 227 7.36 3.78 -17.59
N TRP A 228 7.88 3.02 -18.57
CA TRP A 228 9.30 2.97 -18.91
C TRP A 228 9.83 4.33 -19.37
N SER A 229 9.08 5.03 -20.18
CA SER A 229 9.44 6.37 -20.67
C SER A 229 9.60 7.37 -19.52
N LYS A 230 8.76 7.26 -18.49
CA LYS A 230 8.84 8.11 -17.28
C LYS A 230 10.03 7.74 -16.39
N LEU A 231 10.36 6.45 -16.32
CA LEU A 231 11.52 5.98 -15.58
C LEU A 231 12.82 6.49 -16.22
N LEU A 232 12.93 6.36 -17.55
CA LEU A 232 14.10 6.86 -18.31
C LEU A 232 14.21 8.39 -18.23
N ALA A 233 13.10 9.12 -18.40
CA ALA A 233 13.12 10.57 -18.24
C ALA A 233 13.60 11.00 -16.85
N GLY A 234 13.25 10.24 -15.79
CA GLY A 234 13.77 10.48 -14.44
C GLY A 234 15.29 10.25 -14.31
N ILE A 235 15.83 9.30 -15.06
CA ILE A 235 17.28 8.99 -15.06
C ILE A 235 18.09 10.05 -15.86
N HIS A 236 17.51 10.61 -16.91
CA HIS A 236 18.18 11.66 -17.70
C HIS A 236 18.30 13.02 -16.97
N PHE A 237 17.64 13.18 -15.84
CA PHE A 237 17.72 14.37 -14.98
C PHE A 237 18.60 14.16 -13.73
N LEU A 238 19.26 13.00 -13.60
CA LEU A 238 20.29 12.71 -12.62
C LEU A 238 21.68 12.82 -13.24
#